data_42071a9033351e492ed48da524e1c7f1
#
_entry.id   42071a9033351e492ed48da524e1c7f1
#
_cell.length_a   1.000
_cell.length_b   1.000
_cell.length_c   1.000
_cell.angle_alpha   90.00
_cell.angle_beta   90.00
_cell.angle_gamma   90.00
#
_symmetry.space_group_name_H-M   'P 1'
#
loop_
_entity.id
_entity.type
_entity.pdbx_description
1 polymer ?
#
loop_
_entity_poly.entity_id
_entity_poly.type
_entity_poly.pdbx_seq_one_letter_code
_entity_poly.pdbx_strand_id
1 'polypeptide(L)'
;MVIARSFWRKVVVTAVAAVGFVSLYEATMLDSKESALAGTPSATSIMPPPEPGTRLSFTATAYCKGLTTAAGAPVQAGIAASDPALLPLGSIVQIDSPDSRYDGIYSILDTGPAVQGPEIDIYMWSCHEALKFGRKPVRLTVLRLGWNPRATAPGFMNRLFRHLEQPEDDSRSLPSRPIPMEAQ
;
A
#
# COMPACT_ATOMS: atom_id res chain seq x y z
N MET A 1 -65.68 -2.87 12.38
CA MET A 1 -65.02 -3.72 11.34
C MET A 1 -64.13 -2.93 10.35
N VAL A 2 -63.96 -1.62 10.52
CA VAL A 2 -63.20 -0.74 9.62
C VAL A 2 -61.70 -0.65 9.99
N ILE A 3 -61.34 -0.83 11.26
CA ILE A 3 -59.97 -0.67 11.79
C ILE A 3 -59.06 -1.81 11.27
N ALA A 4 -59.55 -3.01 11.10
CA ALA A 4 -58.80 -4.16 10.62
C ALA A 4 -58.33 -4.01 9.15
N ARG A 5 -59.14 -3.35 8.29
CA ARG A 5 -58.80 -3.14 6.87
C ARG A 5 -57.67 -2.10 6.71
N SER A 6 -57.62 -1.08 7.53
CA SER A 6 -56.56 -0.05 7.49
C SER A 6 -55.22 -0.59 7.99
N PHE A 7 -55.24 -1.42 9.01
CA PHE A 7 -54.05 -2.08 9.55
C PHE A 7 -53.47 -3.06 8.53
N TRP A 8 -54.29 -3.89 7.93
CA TRP A 8 -53.85 -4.87 6.93
C TRP A 8 -53.23 -4.21 5.68
N ARG A 9 -53.83 -3.07 5.23
CA ARG A 9 -53.27 -2.31 4.11
C ARG A 9 -51.84 -1.76 4.42
N LYS A 10 -51.64 -1.28 5.63
CA LYS A 10 -50.31 -0.79 6.07
C LYS A 10 -49.28 -1.94 6.13
N VAL A 11 -49.66 -3.08 6.66
CA VAL A 11 -48.82 -4.26 6.74
C VAL A 11 -48.42 -4.75 5.33
N VAL A 12 -49.37 -4.81 4.41
CA VAL A 12 -49.08 -5.25 3.02
C VAL A 12 -48.18 -4.24 2.34
N VAL A 13 -48.37 -2.95 2.46
CA VAL A 13 -47.49 -1.91 1.85
C VAL A 13 -46.08 -1.98 2.42
N THR A 14 -45.94 -2.17 3.73
CA THR A 14 -44.61 -2.33 4.36
C THR A 14 -43.94 -3.59 3.90
N ALA A 15 -44.63 -4.71 3.77
CA ALA A 15 -44.08 -5.96 3.28
C ALA A 15 -43.61 -5.84 1.83
N VAL A 16 -44.39 -5.21 0.95
CA VAL A 16 -44.02 -4.99 -0.46
C VAL A 16 -42.81 -4.06 -0.55
N ALA A 17 -42.74 -3.01 0.25
CA ALA A 17 -41.58 -2.12 0.29
C ALA A 17 -40.31 -2.83 0.78
N ALA A 18 -40.45 -3.67 1.79
CA ALA A 18 -39.31 -4.46 2.30
C ALA A 18 -38.78 -5.46 1.26
N VAL A 19 -39.67 -6.18 0.56
CA VAL A 19 -39.30 -7.11 -0.51
C VAL A 19 -38.64 -6.36 -1.67
N GLY A 20 -39.20 -5.19 -2.06
CA GLY A 20 -38.59 -4.36 -3.11
C GLY A 20 -37.21 -3.86 -2.73
N PHE A 21 -37.00 -3.47 -1.48
CA PHE A 21 -35.69 -3.03 -1.00
C PHE A 21 -34.64 -4.14 -1.01
N VAL A 22 -35.02 -5.33 -0.54
CA VAL A 22 -34.13 -6.52 -0.56
C VAL A 22 -33.77 -6.89 -2.01
N SER A 23 -34.76 -6.91 -2.92
CA SER A 23 -34.52 -7.24 -4.33
C SER A 23 -33.59 -6.22 -5.02
N LEU A 24 -33.73 -4.94 -4.73
CA LEU A 24 -32.83 -3.90 -5.24
C LEU A 24 -31.42 -4.02 -4.64
N TYR A 25 -31.33 -4.38 -3.37
CA TYR A 25 -30.03 -4.59 -2.70
C TYR A 25 -29.28 -5.79 -3.30
N GLU A 26 -29.98 -6.89 -3.55
CA GLU A 26 -29.37 -8.07 -4.19
C GLU A 26 -28.95 -7.78 -5.64
N ALA A 27 -29.75 -7.06 -6.40
CA ALA A 27 -29.40 -6.69 -7.78
C ALA A 27 -28.13 -5.83 -7.84
N THR A 28 -27.96 -4.86 -6.93
CA THR A 28 -26.76 -4.02 -6.87
C THR A 28 -25.51 -4.81 -6.43
N MET A 29 -25.67 -5.84 -5.60
CA MET A 29 -24.56 -6.68 -5.16
C MET A 29 -24.14 -7.68 -6.24
N LEU A 30 -25.06 -8.19 -7.05
CA LEU A 30 -24.75 -9.08 -8.17
C LEU A 30 -24.02 -8.36 -9.29
N ASP A 31 -24.44 -7.13 -9.63
CA ASP A 31 -23.79 -6.30 -10.65
C ASP A 31 -22.36 -5.92 -10.25
N SER A 32 -22.13 -5.65 -8.96
CA SER A 32 -20.78 -5.40 -8.42
C SER A 32 -19.87 -6.64 -8.48
N LYS A 33 -20.41 -7.86 -8.36
CA LYS A 33 -19.65 -9.10 -8.49
C LYS A 33 -19.35 -9.45 -9.94
N GLU A 34 -20.28 -9.20 -10.84
CA GLU A 34 -20.09 -9.47 -12.27
C GLU A 34 -19.10 -8.49 -12.89
N SER A 35 -19.12 -7.23 -12.48
CA SER A 35 -18.09 -6.26 -12.86
C SER A 35 -16.69 -6.61 -12.33
N ALA A 36 -16.61 -7.30 -11.18
CA ALA A 36 -15.33 -7.78 -10.64
C ALA A 36 -14.79 -9.02 -11.38
N LEU A 37 -15.67 -9.80 -12.02
CA LEU A 37 -15.29 -11.00 -12.79
C LEU A 37 -15.06 -10.72 -14.28
N ALA A 38 -15.69 -9.68 -14.84
CA ALA A 38 -15.50 -9.25 -16.23
C ALA A 38 -14.36 -8.24 -16.39
N GLY A 39 -13.83 -7.67 -15.28
CA GLY A 39 -12.55 -7.01 -15.29
C GLY A 39 -11.48 -8.04 -15.59
N THR A 40 -11.01 -8.13 -16.85
CA THR A 40 -9.62 -8.49 -17.11
C THR A 40 -8.83 -7.86 -15.96
N PRO A 41 -7.99 -8.61 -15.22
CA PRO A 41 -7.08 -7.96 -14.30
C PRO A 41 -6.39 -6.90 -15.16
N SER A 42 -6.76 -5.63 -15.00
CA SER A 42 -5.86 -4.55 -15.34
C SER A 42 -4.61 -5.00 -14.66
N ALA A 43 -3.65 -5.44 -15.48
CA ALA A 43 -2.31 -5.65 -15.01
C ALA A 43 -2.02 -4.35 -14.27
N THR A 44 -2.21 -4.36 -12.95
CA THR A 44 -1.56 -3.43 -12.09
C THR A 44 -0.13 -3.64 -12.50
N SER A 45 0.35 -2.77 -13.38
CA SER A 45 1.75 -2.73 -13.76
C SER A 45 2.43 -2.56 -12.41
N ILE A 46 2.85 -3.69 -11.84
CA ILE A 46 3.73 -3.72 -10.69
C ILE A 46 5.02 -3.16 -11.27
N MET A 47 5.04 -1.83 -11.37
CA MET A 47 6.24 -1.11 -11.71
C MET A 47 7.22 -1.48 -10.61
N PRO A 48 8.33 -2.15 -10.92
CA PRO A 48 9.30 -2.49 -9.90
C PRO A 48 9.71 -1.20 -9.17
N PRO A 49 10.00 -1.26 -7.88
CA PRO A 49 10.47 -0.10 -7.14
C PRO A 49 11.66 0.51 -7.89
N PRO A 50 11.67 1.83 -8.08
CA PRO A 50 12.71 2.50 -8.85
C PRO A 50 14.06 2.39 -8.17
N GLU A 51 15.12 2.20 -8.94
CA GLU A 51 16.49 2.17 -8.42
C GLU A 51 16.96 3.55 -7.95
N PRO A 52 17.90 3.63 -6.98
CA PRO A 52 18.54 4.89 -6.61
C PRO A 52 19.17 5.59 -7.83
N GLY A 53 18.98 6.91 -7.91
CA GLY A 53 19.36 7.73 -9.06
C GLY A 53 18.28 7.85 -10.14
N THR A 54 17.22 7.06 -10.09
CA THR A 54 16.12 7.16 -11.05
C THR A 54 15.37 8.47 -10.88
N ARG A 55 15.07 9.12 -12.01
CA ARG A 55 14.23 10.32 -12.07
C ARG A 55 12.84 9.95 -12.55
N LEU A 56 11.85 10.39 -11.80
CA LEU A 56 10.45 10.07 -12.04
C LEU A 56 9.61 11.33 -12.08
N SER A 57 8.52 11.30 -12.83
CA SER A 57 7.50 12.35 -12.81
C SER A 57 6.40 11.95 -11.84
N PHE A 58 6.13 12.80 -10.87
CA PHE A 58 5.10 12.62 -9.85
C PHE A 58 4.14 13.80 -9.85
N THR A 59 2.99 13.59 -9.24
CA THR A 59 2.08 14.66 -8.85
C THR A 59 2.24 14.91 -7.36
N ALA A 60 2.60 16.13 -6.98
CA ALA A 60 2.72 16.52 -5.58
C ALA A 60 1.44 17.20 -5.10
N THR A 61 1.00 16.82 -3.91
CA THR A 61 -0.01 17.49 -3.08
C THR A 61 0.59 17.81 -1.73
N ALA A 62 -0.17 18.45 -0.84
CA ALA A 62 0.29 18.76 0.50
C ALA A 62 -0.77 18.52 1.56
N TYR A 63 -0.36 18.04 2.72
CA TYR A 63 -1.20 17.82 3.89
C TYR A 63 -0.63 18.51 5.14
N CYS A 64 -1.51 18.79 6.12
CA CYS A 64 -1.15 19.53 7.34
C CYS A 64 -1.68 18.88 8.62
N LYS A 65 -2.29 17.71 8.52
CA LYS A 65 -2.92 17.02 9.65
C LYS A 65 -2.14 15.78 10.05
N GLY A 66 -2.27 15.40 11.31
CA GLY A 66 -1.58 14.26 11.89
C GLY A 66 -0.53 14.70 12.90
N LEU A 67 -0.23 13.84 13.87
CA LEU A 67 0.83 14.02 14.86
C LEU A 67 1.93 13.00 14.66
N THR A 68 1.60 11.86 14.08
CA THR A 68 2.49 10.72 13.90
C THR A 68 2.29 10.16 12.50
N THR A 69 3.38 9.83 11.84
CA THR A 69 3.40 9.20 10.51
C THR A 69 3.13 7.70 10.59
N ALA A 70 2.89 7.06 9.44
CA ALA A 70 2.75 5.61 9.35
C ALA A 70 4.01 4.85 9.81
N ALA A 71 5.19 5.47 9.74
CA ALA A 71 6.45 4.92 10.26
C ALA A 71 6.61 5.08 11.78
N GLY A 72 5.65 5.74 12.47
CA GLY A 72 5.70 5.98 13.92
C GLY A 72 6.52 7.21 14.34
N ALA A 73 7.04 7.98 13.39
CA ALA A 73 7.78 9.22 13.69
C ALA A 73 6.81 10.41 13.84
N PRO A 74 7.15 11.42 14.67
CA PRO A 74 6.39 12.67 14.70
C PRO A 74 6.46 13.37 13.33
N VAL A 75 5.37 13.99 12.91
CA VAL A 75 5.33 14.75 11.66
C VAL A 75 6.19 16.01 11.77
N GLN A 76 6.96 16.30 10.73
CA GLN A 76 7.80 17.49 10.65
C GLN A 76 8.07 17.88 9.19
N ALA A 77 8.59 19.09 8.98
CA ALA A 77 9.02 19.52 7.65
C ALA A 77 10.06 18.55 7.07
N GLY A 78 9.98 18.30 5.75
CA GLY A 78 10.84 17.33 5.08
C GLY A 78 10.31 15.88 5.10
N ILE A 79 9.11 15.67 5.61
CA ILE A 79 8.39 14.39 5.52
C ILE A 79 7.38 14.44 4.37
N ALA A 80 7.23 13.32 3.69
CA ALA A 80 6.18 13.12 2.71
C ALA A 80 5.55 11.72 2.82
N ALA A 81 4.32 11.61 2.33
CA ALA A 81 3.62 10.35 2.13
C ALA A 81 3.70 9.95 0.65
N SER A 82 3.76 8.66 0.39
CA SER A 82 3.74 8.09 -0.97
C SER A 82 3.19 6.68 -0.96
N ASP A 83 2.94 6.15 -2.17
CA ASP A 83 2.59 4.74 -2.36
C ASP A 83 3.76 3.84 -1.95
N PRO A 84 3.60 2.98 -0.94
CA PRO A 84 4.68 2.10 -0.48
C PRO A 84 5.08 1.03 -1.51
N ALA A 85 4.28 0.80 -2.56
CA ALA A 85 4.64 -0.09 -3.66
C ALA A 85 5.72 0.54 -4.56
N LEU A 86 5.74 1.87 -4.69
CA LEU A 86 6.73 2.60 -5.47
C LEU A 86 7.88 3.13 -4.60
N LEU A 87 7.54 3.79 -3.51
CA LEU A 87 8.49 4.39 -2.57
C LEU A 87 8.23 3.85 -1.15
N PRO A 88 8.84 2.74 -0.78
CA PRO A 88 8.69 2.16 0.56
C PRO A 88 9.04 3.15 1.67
N LEU A 89 8.43 2.96 2.86
CA LEU A 89 8.76 3.77 4.03
C LEU A 89 10.27 3.75 4.32
N GLY A 90 10.82 4.93 4.65
CA GLY A 90 12.25 5.12 4.82
C GLY A 90 12.99 5.47 3.52
N SER A 91 12.30 5.57 2.37
CA SER A 91 12.88 6.10 1.15
C SER A 91 13.25 7.57 1.32
N ILE A 92 14.33 7.98 0.67
CA ILE A 92 14.78 9.38 0.61
C ILE A 92 14.74 9.80 -0.85
N VAL A 93 14.07 10.92 -1.11
CA VAL A 93 13.88 11.47 -2.44
C VAL A 93 14.23 12.94 -2.48
N GLN A 94 14.74 13.39 -3.61
CA GLN A 94 14.86 14.82 -3.92
C GLN A 94 13.69 15.21 -4.80
N ILE A 95 13.02 16.30 -4.46
CA ILE A 95 11.92 16.86 -5.23
C ILE A 95 12.40 18.16 -5.87
N ASP A 96 12.19 18.27 -7.17
CA ASP A 96 12.34 19.49 -7.95
C ASP A 96 10.94 19.96 -8.37
N SER A 97 10.45 21.02 -7.75
CA SER A 97 9.11 21.58 -7.95
C SER A 97 9.16 22.78 -8.91
N PRO A 98 8.07 23.14 -9.60
CA PRO A 98 7.98 24.39 -10.32
C PRO A 98 8.16 25.63 -9.44
N ASP A 99 7.89 25.52 -8.14
CA ASP A 99 8.14 26.55 -7.14
C ASP A 99 9.31 26.11 -6.24
N SER A 100 10.46 26.72 -6.43
CA SER A 100 11.72 26.38 -5.76
C SER A 100 11.67 26.40 -4.22
N ARG A 101 10.64 27.01 -3.63
CA ARG A 101 10.43 26.98 -2.17
C ARG A 101 10.20 25.57 -1.63
N TYR A 102 9.76 24.68 -2.47
CA TYR A 102 9.43 23.29 -2.12
C TYR A 102 10.43 22.29 -2.68
N ASP A 103 11.51 22.79 -3.30
CA ASP A 103 12.64 21.96 -3.69
C ASP A 103 13.37 21.48 -2.45
N GLY A 104 13.77 20.23 -2.45
CA GLY A 104 14.51 19.70 -1.31
C GLY A 104 14.50 18.19 -1.21
N ILE A 105 15.11 17.75 -0.12
CA ILE A 105 15.18 16.34 0.23
C ILE A 105 14.04 16.01 1.19
N TYR A 106 13.29 14.96 0.86
CA TYR A 106 12.16 14.48 1.63
C TYR A 106 12.35 13.04 2.03
N SER A 107 11.93 12.71 3.24
CA SER A 107 11.88 11.34 3.75
C SER A 107 10.45 10.81 3.64
N ILE A 108 10.28 9.66 2.99
CA ILE A 108 8.98 8.98 2.89
C ILE A 108 8.76 8.22 4.19
N LEU A 109 8.04 8.82 5.12
CA LEU A 109 7.73 8.24 6.43
C LEU A 109 6.23 8.05 6.66
N ASP A 110 5.43 8.45 5.67
CA ASP A 110 3.98 8.35 5.77
C ASP A 110 3.36 7.67 4.55
N THR A 111 2.13 7.24 4.72
CA THR A 111 1.29 6.65 3.68
C THR A 111 -0.12 7.17 3.81
N GLY A 112 -0.85 7.27 2.72
CA GLY A 112 -2.25 7.69 2.74
C GLY A 112 -3.10 6.82 1.81
N PRO A 113 -4.36 6.54 2.14
CA PRO A 113 -5.25 5.74 1.28
C PRO A 113 -5.52 6.40 -0.06
N ALA A 114 -5.37 7.71 -0.15
CA ALA A 114 -5.53 8.49 -1.37
C ALA A 114 -4.21 8.71 -2.12
N VAL A 115 -3.06 8.36 -1.53
CA VAL A 115 -1.74 8.55 -2.13
C VAL A 115 -1.30 7.23 -2.76
N GLN A 116 -1.69 7.02 -4.01
CA GLN A 116 -1.40 5.78 -4.75
C GLN A 116 -0.78 6.08 -6.11
N GLY A 117 0.10 5.18 -6.55
CA GLY A 117 0.82 5.37 -7.80
C GLY A 117 1.82 6.53 -7.74
N PRO A 118 2.05 7.28 -8.85
CA PRO A 118 3.04 8.33 -8.92
C PRO A 118 2.55 9.63 -8.27
N GLU A 119 2.10 9.54 -7.02
CA GLU A 119 1.67 10.65 -6.20
C GLU A 119 2.55 10.76 -4.95
N ILE A 120 2.81 12.01 -4.52
CA ILE A 120 3.53 12.33 -3.29
C ILE A 120 2.80 13.45 -2.55
N ASP A 121 2.61 13.28 -1.25
CA ASP A 121 1.91 14.24 -0.39
C ASP A 121 2.87 14.82 0.64
N ILE A 122 3.17 16.11 0.53
CA ILE A 122 4.20 16.79 1.30
C ILE A 122 3.60 17.33 2.60
N TYR A 123 4.22 17.04 3.73
CA TYR A 123 3.78 17.61 5.00
C TYR A 123 4.12 19.09 5.11
N MET A 124 3.13 19.89 5.50
CA MET A 124 3.26 21.33 5.77
C MET A 124 2.64 21.68 7.11
N TRP A 125 3.31 22.48 7.93
CA TRP A 125 2.79 22.93 9.22
C TRP A 125 1.50 23.77 9.10
N SER A 126 1.42 24.56 8.05
CA SER A 126 0.29 25.44 7.80
C SER A 126 -0.71 24.80 6.87
N CYS A 127 -1.94 24.57 7.36
CA CYS A 127 -3.02 24.10 6.51
C CYS A 127 -3.41 25.11 5.41
N HIS A 128 -3.21 26.40 5.66
CA HIS A 128 -3.41 27.42 4.64
C HIS A 128 -2.38 27.30 3.51
N GLU A 129 -1.13 27.02 3.86
CA GLU A 129 -0.05 26.78 2.90
C GLU A 129 -0.30 25.49 2.09
N ALA A 130 -0.70 24.40 2.77
CA ALA A 130 -1.04 23.15 2.12
C ALA A 130 -2.19 23.31 1.11
N LEU A 131 -3.24 24.04 1.46
CA LEU A 131 -4.35 24.35 0.56
C LEU A 131 -3.90 25.21 -0.64
N LYS A 132 -3.02 26.18 -0.39
CA LYS A 132 -2.48 27.06 -1.45
C LYS A 132 -1.50 26.32 -2.35
N PHE A 133 -0.82 25.30 -1.85
CA PHE A 133 0.09 24.47 -2.63
C PHE A 133 -0.67 23.77 -3.76
N GLY A 134 -1.84 23.17 -3.46
CA GLY A 134 -2.67 22.50 -4.43
C GLY A 134 -2.01 21.24 -5.00
N ARG A 135 -2.26 20.95 -6.27
CA ARG A 135 -1.72 19.81 -7.00
C ARG A 135 -0.76 20.30 -8.08
N LYS A 136 0.47 19.80 -8.10
CA LYS A 136 1.52 20.24 -9.02
C LYS A 136 2.32 19.08 -9.57
N PRO A 137 2.72 19.10 -10.86
CA PRO A 137 3.70 18.16 -11.38
C PRO A 137 5.08 18.49 -10.80
N VAL A 138 5.78 17.46 -10.36
CA VAL A 138 7.14 17.55 -9.82
C VAL A 138 8.04 16.51 -10.45
N ARG A 139 9.33 16.77 -10.49
CA ARG A 139 10.36 15.77 -10.74
C ARG A 139 10.88 15.24 -9.41
N LEU A 140 10.97 13.94 -9.33
CA LEU A 140 11.44 13.24 -8.15
C LEU A 140 12.66 12.41 -8.53
N THR A 141 13.75 12.58 -7.80
CA THR A 141 14.94 11.74 -7.91
C THR A 141 15.04 10.86 -6.68
N VAL A 142 15.08 9.55 -6.85
CA VAL A 142 15.25 8.60 -5.75
C VAL A 142 16.70 8.60 -5.31
N LEU A 143 16.97 9.05 -4.09
CA LEU A 143 18.32 9.02 -3.52
C LEU A 143 18.61 7.69 -2.82
N ARG A 144 17.62 7.15 -2.13
CA ARG A 144 17.69 5.85 -1.45
C ARG A 144 16.29 5.27 -1.34
N LEU A 145 16.14 3.98 -1.57
CA LEU A 145 14.91 3.27 -1.27
C LEU A 145 14.88 2.84 0.20
N GLY A 146 13.69 2.90 0.76
CA GLY A 146 13.37 2.31 2.04
C GLY A 146 13.20 0.80 1.94
N TRP A 147 12.77 0.20 3.03
CA TRP A 147 12.52 -1.22 3.11
C TRP A 147 11.01 -1.50 3.10
N ASN A 148 10.58 -2.37 2.20
CA ASN A 148 9.20 -2.84 2.16
C ASN A 148 9.13 -4.26 2.76
N PRO A 149 8.64 -4.40 4.01
CA PRO A 149 8.57 -5.70 4.67
C PRO A 149 7.65 -6.68 3.95
N ARG A 150 6.64 -6.17 3.20
CA ARG A 150 5.71 -7.02 2.44
C ARG A 150 6.35 -7.62 1.19
N ALA A 151 7.28 -6.90 0.56
CA ALA A 151 7.99 -7.37 -0.62
C ALA A 151 9.09 -8.38 -0.27
N THR A 152 9.69 -8.25 0.92
CA THR A 152 10.83 -9.07 1.34
C THR A 152 10.47 -10.22 2.28
N ALA A 153 9.28 -10.19 2.91
CA ALA A 153 8.84 -11.29 3.73
C ALA A 153 8.43 -12.46 2.83
N PRO A 154 9.09 -13.63 2.90
CA PRO A 154 8.61 -14.81 2.21
C PRO A 154 7.20 -15.11 2.71
N GLY A 155 6.26 -15.31 1.78
CA GLY A 155 4.89 -15.67 2.14
C GLY A 155 4.88 -16.86 3.09
N PHE A 156 3.87 -16.97 3.94
CA PHE A 156 3.72 -18.05 4.92
C PHE A 156 3.90 -19.44 4.27
N MET A 157 3.36 -19.63 3.08
CA MET A 157 3.49 -20.88 2.31
C MET A 157 4.94 -21.15 1.91
N ASN A 158 5.71 -20.14 1.49
CA ASN A 158 7.13 -20.31 1.16
C ASN A 158 7.98 -20.68 2.37
N ARG A 159 7.61 -20.22 3.57
CA ARG A 159 8.28 -20.65 4.80
C ARG A 159 7.99 -22.11 5.13
N LEU A 160 6.75 -22.53 4.93
CA LEU A 160 6.34 -23.92 5.17
C LEU A 160 7.03 -24.89 4.21
N PHE A 161 7.05 -24.57 2.91
CA PHE A 161 7.68 -25.42 1.90
C PHE A 161 9.20 -25.46 2.03
N ARG A 162 9.87 -24.35 2.39
CA ARG A 162 11.32 -24.36 2.62
C ARG A 162 11.73 -25.27 3.79
N HIS A 163 10.84 -25.48 4.75
CA HIS A 163 11.11 -26.41 5.87
C HIS A 163 10.93 -27.88 5.44
N LEU A 164 10.15 -28.11 4.38
CA LEU A 164 9.94 -29.46 3.82
C LEU A 164 10.96 -29.81 2.74
N GLU A 165 11.66 -28.84 2.16
CA GLU A 165 12.67 -29.00 1.12
C GLU A 165 14.12 -29.08 1.64
N GLN A 166 14.36 -29.04 2.95
CA GLN A 166 15.64 -29.41 3.49
C GLN A 166 15.72 -30.95 3.49
N PRO A 167 16.40 -31.58 2.52
CA PRO A 167 16.76 -33.00 2.66
C PRO A 167 17.67 -33.10 3.87
N GLU A 168 17.40 -34.05 4.73
CA GLU A 168 18.35 -34.53 5.73
C GLU A 168 19.61 -35.03 4.99
N ASP A 169 20.54 -34.12 4.68
CA ASP A 169 21.88 -34.47 4.28
C ASP A 169 22.85 -34.29 5.45
N ASP A 170 22.45 -34.87 6.59
CA ASP A 170 23.32 -35.00 7.75
C ASP A 170 23.73 -36.47 7.98
N SER A 171 24.06 -37.16 6.92
CA SER A 171 24.68 -38.47 7.04
C SER A 171 25.77 -38.69 6.00
N ARG A 172 26.91 -38.00 6.12
CA ARG A 172 28.23 -38.48 5.66
C ARG A 172 29.31 -37.41 5.78
N SER A 173 29.67 -37.09 6.97
CA SER A 173 31.06 -36.67 7.24
C SER A 173 31.59 -37.37 8.47
N LEU A 174 31.82 -38.67 8.32
CA LEU A 174 32.73 -39.36 9.23
C LEU A 174 34.13 -38.75 9.03
N PRO A 175 34.75 -38.22 10.09
CA PRO A 175 36.15 -37.76 9.97
C PRO A 175 37.01 -38.97 9.72
N SER A 176 37.74 -38.98 8.58
CA SER A 176 38.80 -39.92 8.27
C SER A 176 39.85 -39.85 9.38
N ARG A 177 39.97 -40.91 10.14
CA ARG A 177 41.05 -41.10 11.14
C ARG A 177 42.40 -41.02 10.38
N PRO A 178 43.37 -40.24 10.85
CA PRO A 178 44.73 -40.30 10.31
C PRO A 178 45.36 -41.62 10.73
N ILE A 179 45.93 -42.31 9.76
CA ILE A 179 46.76 -43.53 9.95
C ILE A 179 48.05 -43.11 10.60
N PRO A 180 48.51 -43.73 11.71
CA PRO A 180 49.82 -43.46 12.27
C PRO A 180 50.88 -44.02 11.33
N MET A 181 51.77 -43.17 10.83
CA MET A 181 53.01 -43.62 10.19
C MET A 181 53.98 -44.12 11.24
N GLU A 182 54.15 -45.42 11.27
CA GLU A 182 55.17 -46.11 12.06
C GLU A 182 56.52 -45.87 11.42
N ALA A 183 57.54 -45.48 12.20
CA ALA A 183 58.88 -45.19 11.85
C ALA A 183 59.67 -46.51 11.63
N GLN A 184 60.44 -46.55 10.55
CA GLN A 184 61.71 -47.33 10.43
C GLN A 184 62.78 -46.41 9.95
#